data_17fcfd1c112dcba9bc25b73c7c55e8a3
#
_entry.id   17fcfd1c112dcba9bc25b73c7c55e8a3
#
_cell.length_a   1.000
_cell.length_b   1.000
_cell.length_c   1.000
_cell.angle_alpha   90.00
_cell.angle_beta   90.00
_cell.angle_gamma   90.00
#
_symmetry.space_group_name_H-M   'P 1'
#
loop_
_entity.id
_entity.type
_entity.pdbx_description
1 polymer ?
#
loop_
_entity_poly.entity_id
_entity_poly.type
_entity_poly.pdbx_seq_one_letter_code
_entity_poly.pdbx_strand_id
1 'polypeptide(L)'
;FPAGSVIPAGGYLLVVSGDPARFREDHGLPPSVIVAGPFGGGIANDGERLSLWKPATGDGGEILLDHVRFNDRPPWPATPDGGGTSLERISTAVYGNEAANWGASAAQGGTPGLFNTIAIEEERGGWQLPGDITQDGSFDLTDGIALLGYLFQGTPARLPCGDGTAEDPANIRLLDDNGDGDVNLSDAVYILVYLFSGGPPPVLGADCVQVTGCEQVCGE
;
A
#
# COMPACT_ATOMS: atom_id res chain seq x y z
N PHE A 1 11.04 17.81 -2.91
CA PHE A 1 10.13 17.71 -1.77
C PHE A 1 10.71 18.49 -0.59
N PRO A 2 9.88 19.04 0.33
CA PRO A 2 10.39 19.67 1.55
C PRO A 2 11.26 18.70 2.35
N ALA A 3 12.28 19.24 3.03
CA ALA A 3 13.11 18.42 3.91
C ALA A 3 12.25 17.78 5.02
N GLY A 4 12.45 16.49 5.24
CA GLY A 4 11.66 15.72 6.21
C GLY A 4 10.34 15.14 5.66
N SER A 5 10.07 15.25 4.35
CA SER A 5 8.94 14.54 3.74
C SER A 5 9.14 13.03 3.87
N VAL A 6 8.15 12.36 4.44
CA VAL A 6 8.13 10.90 4.61
C VAL A 6 6.83 10.37 4.02
N ILE A 7 6.94 9.35 3.18
CA ILE A 7 5.78 8.58 2.71
C ILE A 7 5.66 7.38 3.65
N PRO A 8 4.54 7.22 4.37
CA PRO A 8 4.32 6.04 5.20
C PRO A 8 4.37 4.75 4.38
N ALA A 9 4.65 3.62 5.01
CA ALA A 9 4.53 2.32 4.33
C ALA A 9 3.11 2.13 3.76
N GLY A 10 3.01 1.75 2.49
CA GLY A 10 1.73 1.66 1.77
C GLY A 10 1.03 3.01 1.51
N GLY A 11 1.66 4.13 1.85
CA GLY A 11 1.10 5.47 1.66
C GLY A 11 1.37 6.05 0.28
N TYR A 12 0.68 7.16 -0.01
CA TYR A 12 0.79 7.88 -1.28
C TYR A 12 1.30 9.30 -1.07
N LEU A 13 2.11 9.77 -2.01
CA LEU A 13 2.49 11.16 -2.17
C LEU A 13 2.15 11.58 -3.61
N LEU A 14 1.31 12.58 -3.74
CA LEU A 14 0.92 13.15 -5.03
C LEU A 14 1.72 14.41 -5.31
N VAL A 15 2.17 14.58 -6.55
CA VAL A 15 2.88 15.77 -7.01
C VAL A 15 2.04 16.40 -8.11
N VAL A 16 1.56 17.62 -7.86
CA VAL A 16 0.59 18.29 -8.75
C VAL A 16 1.17 19.56 -9.35
N SER A 17 0.74 19.90 -10.57
CA SER A 17 1.12 21.14 -11.25
C SER A 17 0.29 22.33 -10.80
N GLY A 18 -0.90 22.09 -10.24
CA GLY A 18 -1.81 23.08 -9.73
C GLY A 18 -1.70 23.29 -8.21
N ASP A 19 -2.66 24.04 -7.65
CA ASP A 19 -2.76 24.25 -6.21
C ASP A 19 -3.07 22.95 -5.47
N PRO A 20 -2.23 22.50 -4.52
CA PRO A 20 -2.43 21.25 -3.79
C PRO A 20 -3.72 21.18 -2.96
N ALA A 21 -4.16 22.33 -2.39
CA ALA A 21 -5.37 22.36 -1.58
C ALA A 21 -6.61 22.16 -2.45
N ARG A 22 -6.65 22.85 -3.59
CA ARG A 22 -7.71 22.68 -4.57
C ARG A 22 -7.74 21.27 -5.16
N PHE A 23 -6.59 20.71 -5.51
CA PHE A 23 -6.51 19.34 -6.01
C PHE A 23 -7.08 18.33 -5.00
N ARG A 24 -6.75 18.50 -3.71
CA ARG A 24 -7.30 17.67 -2.64
C ARG A 24 -8.82 17.77 -2.55
N GLU A 25 -9.36 18.98 -2.64
CA GLU A 25 -10.80 19.25 -2.59
C GLU A 25 -11.52 18.64 -3.80
N ASP A 26 -11.02 18.89 -5.01
CA ASP A 26 -11.59 18.42 -6.27
C ASP A 26 -11.64 16.87 -6.35
N HIS A 27 -10.70 16.18 -5.71
CA HIS A 27 -10.60 14.71 -5.70
C HIS A 27 -11.06 14.06 -4.37
N GLY A 28 -11.54 14.84 -3.39
CA GLY A 28 -12.02 14.31 -2.11
C GLY A 28 -10.95 13.55 -1.29
N LEU A 29 -9.67 13.94 -1.42
CA LEU A 29 -8.56 13.19 -0.82
C LEU A 29 -8.49 13.37 0.70
N PRO A 30 -8.32 12.30 1.48
CA PRO A 30 -8.18 12.38 2.93
C PRO A 30 -6.88 13.10 3.33
N PRO A 31 -6.81 13.68 4.54
CA PRO A 31 -5.61 14.36 5.04
C PRO A 31 -4.35 13.50 5.07
N SER A 32 -4.50 12.18 5.17
CA SER A 32 -3.41 11.19 5.18
C SER A 32 -2.65 11.11 3.86
N VAL A 33 -3.28 11.45 2.73
CA VAL A 33 -2.60 11.51 1.43
C VAL A 33 -1.81 12.82 1.33
N ILE A 34 -0.51 12.73 1.14
CA ILE A 34 0.35 13.91 0.96
C ILE A 34 0.20 14.44 -0.46
N VAL A 35 -0.14 15.72 -0.59
CA VAL A 35 -0.19 16.42 -1.89
C VAL A 35 0.83 17.54 -1.90
N ALA A 36 1.83 17.44 -2.76
CA ALA A 36 2.92 18.40 -2.93
C ALA A 36 2.80 19.12 -4.27
N GLY A 37 3.17 20.38 -4.30
CA GLY A 37 3.13 21.22 -5.50
C GLY A 37 3.00 22.71 -5.16
N PRO A 38 2.76 23.57 -6.16
CA PRO A 38 2.83 23.21 -7.58
C PRO A 38 4.27 22.94 -8.03
N PHE A 39 4.46 22.01 -8.97
CA PHE A 39 5.76 21.87 -9.64
C PHE A 39 5.83 22.83 -10.83
N GLY A 40 7.04 23.31 -11.13
CA GLY A 40 7.27 24.21 -12.27
C GLY A 40 7.35 23.46 -13.59
N GLY A 41 6.83 24.07 -14.67
CA GLY A 41 6.80 23.46 -16.00
C GLY A 41 5.57 22.60 -16.23
N GLY A 42 5.64 21.71 -17.22
CA GLY A 42 4.59 20.76 -17.59
C GLY A 42 5.21 19.46 -18.01
N ILE A 43 4.49 18.37 -17.85
CA ILE A 43 4.87 17.06 -18.38
C ILE A 43 4.57 17.07 -19.88
N ALA A 44 5.56 16.65 -20.70
CA ALA A 44 5.45 16.65 -22.15
C ALA A 44 4.41 15.61 -22.61
N ASN A 45 3.53 16.01 -23.54
CA ASN A 45 2.45 15.16 -24.02
C ASN A 45 2.95 13.96 -24.85
N ASP A 46 4.04 14.14 -25.60
CA ASP A 46 4.61 13.12 -26.49
C ASP A 46 5.61 12.19 -25.79
N GLY A 47 5.81 12.36 -24.51
CA GLY A 47 6.66 11.51 -23.67
C GLY A 47 7.78 12.27 -22.98
N GLU A 48 8.11 11.81 -21.80
CA GLU A 48 9.12 12.41 -20.93
C GLU A 48 9.75 11.36 -20.00
N ARG A 49 10.88 11.71 -19.40
CA ARG A 49 11.50 10.92 -18.34
C ARG A 49 11.18 11.54 -16.98
N LEU A 50 10.50 10.78 -16.16
CA LEU A 50 10.31 11.08 -14.74
C LEU A 50 11.27 10.21 -13.91
N SER A 51 11.91 10.80 -12.90
CA SER A 51 12.88 10.09 -12.06
C SER A 51 12.71 10.49 -10.60
N LEU A 52 12.75 9.51 -9.73
CA LEU A 52 12.72 9.69 -8.29
C LEU A 52 14.12 9.46 -7.72
N TRP A 53 14.64 10.46 -7.02
CA TRP A 53 15.96 10.45 -6.42
C TRP A 53 15.86 10.65 -4.90
N LYS A 54 16.77 10.06 -4.17
CA LYS A 54 17.00 10.38 -2.76
C LYS A 54 18.42 10.87 -2.54
N PRO A 55 18.67 11.74 -1.53
CA PRO A 55 20.03 12.08 -1.13
C PRO A 55 20.79 10.83 -0.68
N ALA A 56 22.05 10.71 -1.10
CA ALA A 56 22.96 9.73 -0.52
C ALA A 56 23.37 10.17 0.89
N THR A 57 23.75 9.21 1.74
CA THR A 57 24.35 9.52 3.05
C THR A 57 25.78 10.02 2.86
N GLY A 58 26.14 11.13 3.48
CA GLY A 58 27.44 11.80 3.32
C GLY A 58 27.54 12.61 2.02
N ASP A 59 28.76 12.81 1.50
CA ASP A 59 29.02 13.62 0.31
C ASP A 59 28.74 12.91 -1.02
N GLY A 60 27.94 11.85 -1.01
CA GLY A 60 27.77 10.90 -2.10
C GLY A 60 26.80 11.29 -3.24
N GLY A 61 26.24 12.52 -3.25
CA GLY A 61 25.33 12.96 -4.31
C GLY A 61 23.89 12.41 -4.15
N GLU A 62 23.27 11.93 -5.22
CA GLU A 62 21.88 11.44 -5.26
C GLU A 62 21.83 9.99 -5.74
N ILE A 63 20.90 9.22 -5.17
CA ILE A 63 20.64 7.82 -5.55
C ILE A 63 19.32 7.77 -6.30
N LEU A 64 19.35 7.25 -7.54
CA LEU A 64 18.13 6.98 -8.31
C LEU A 64 17.38 5.83 -7.65
N LEU A 65 16.14 6.09 -7.24
CA LEU A 65 15.24 5.09 -6.67
C LEU A 65 14.40 4.42 -7.74
N ASP A 66 13.80 5.21 -8.62
CA ASP A 66 12.94 4.71 -9.69
C ASP A 66 12.91 5.72 -10.85
N HIS A 67 12.57 5.26 -12.05
CA HIS A 67 12.30 6.13 -13.17
C HIS A 67 11.39 5.46 -14.20
N VAL A 68 10.73 6.28 -14.99
CA VAL A 68 9.98 5.88 -16.17
C VAL A 68 10.26 6.87 -17.28
N ARG A 69 10.46 6.35 -18.49
CA ARG A 69 10.47 7.14 -19.71
C ARG A 69 9.27 6.72 -20.55
N PHE A 70 8.14 7.37 -20.30
CA PHE A 70 6.92 7.10 -21.04
C PHE A 70 6.93 7.78 -22.42
N ASN A 71 6.01 7.35 -23.28
CA ASN A 71 5.84 7.84 -24.64
C ASN A 71 4.36 7.69 -25.04
N ASP A 72 3.92 8.43 -26.04
CA ASP A 72 2.57 8.40 -26.64
C ASP A 72 2.38 7.32 -27.73
N ARG A 73 3.41 6.49 -27.98
CA ARG A 73 3.44 5.48 -29.07
C ARG A 73 3.54 4.06 -28.54
N PRO A 74 3.06 3.08 -29.33
CA PRO A 74 3.26 1.68 -28.96
C PRO A 74 4.72 1.37 -28.58
N PRO A 75 5.00 0.57 -27.55
CA PRO A 75 4.03 -0.29 -26.82
C PRO A 75 3.28 0.39 -25.65
N TRP A 76 3.36 1.71 -25.48
CA TRP A 76 2.62 2.43 -24.43
C TRP A 76 1.11 2.48 -24.73
N PRO A 77 0.24 2.47 -23.69
CA PRO A 77 -1.20 2.59 -23.87
C PRO A 77 -1.58 3.92 -24.53
N ALA A 78 -2.49 3.88 -25.49
CA ALA A 78 -2.90 5.07 -26.25
C ALA A 78 -3.97 5.91 -25.54
N THR A 79 -4.81 5.30 -24.67
CA THR A 79 -5.95 6.01 -24.06
C THR A 79 -5.57 7.08 -23.02
N PRO A 80 -4.42 7.02 -22.33
CA PRO A 80 -3.96 8.15 -21.51
C PRO A 80 -3.60 9.40 -22.31
N ASP A 81 -3.29 9.26 -23.60
CA ASP A 81 -3.07 10.40 -24.50
C ASP A 81 -4.40 10.97 -25.00
N GLY A 82 -4.98 11.89 -24.24
CA GLY A 82 -6.23 12.58 -24.55
C GLY A 82 -7.51 11.77 -24.38
N GLY A 83 -7.45 10.48 -24.05
CA GLY A 83 -8.62 9.64 -23.82
C GLY A 83 -9.23 9.76 -22.41
N GLY A 84 -8.64 10.58 -21.55
CA GLY A 84 -9.16 10.88 -20.20
C GLY A 84 -8.82 9.84 -19.13
N THR A 85 -8.10 8.78 -19.47
CA THR A 85 -7.55 7.82 -18.48
C THR A 85 -6.15 8.25 -18.03
N SER A 86 -5.67 7.74 -16.88
CA SER A 86 -4.28 7.92 -16.46
C SER A 86 -3.41 6.75 -16.91
N LEU A 87 -2.12 6.98 -17.04
CA LEU A 87 -1.12 5.93 -17.19
C LEU A 87 -0.80 5.38 -15.80
N GLU A 88 -1.12 4.12 -15.56
CA GLU A 88 -0.96 3.45 -14.27
C GLU A 88 0.04 2.30 -14.35
N ARG A 89 0.86 2.15 -13.31
CA ARG A 89 1.79 1.02 -13.18
C ARG A 89 1.03 -0.23 -12.75
N ILE A 90 1.28 -1.36 -13.41
CA ILE A 90 0.61 -2.64 -13.14
C ILE A 90 1.19 -3.30 -11.90
N SER A 91 2.52 -3.37 -11.79
CA SER A 91 3.20 -4.02 -10.67
C SER A 91 4.38 -3.19 -10.17
N THR A 92 4.47 -3.01 -8.85
CA THR A 92 5.60 -2.35 -8.19
C THR A 92 6.82 -3.26 -8.10
N ALA A 93 6.65 -4.57 -8.19
CA ALA A 93 7.72 -5.56 -8.20
C ALA A 93 8.49 -5.62 -9.54
N VAL A 94 7.89 -5.14 -10.62
CA VAL A 94 8.50 -5.11 -11.97
C VAL A 94 9.15 -3.75 -12.20
N TYR A 95 10.24 -3.74 -12.99
CA TYR A 95 10.98 -2.52 -13.29
C TYR A 95 10.10 -1.40 -13.87
N GLY A 96 10.21 -0.20 -13.29
CA GLY A 96 9.34 0.95 -13.62
C GLY A 96 9.46 1.46 -15.05
N ASN A 97 10.58 1.21 -15.73
CA ASN A 97 10.79 1.69 -17.09
C ASN A 97 10.40 0.67 -18.18
N GLU A 98 9.71 -0.41 -17.82
CA GLU A 98 9.19 -1.38 -18.79
C GLU A 98 7.77 -0.99 -19.23
N ALA A 99 7.57 -0.69 -20.51
CA ALA A 99 6.29 -0.26 -21.04
C ALA A 99 5.17 -1.30 -20.80
N ALA A 100 5.52 -2.60 -20.83
CA ALA A 100 4.58 -3.68 -20.53
C ALA A 100 4.07 -3.69 -19.08
N ASN A 101 4.74 -2.95 -18.18
CA ASN A 101 4.33 -2.78 -16.79
C ASN A 101 3.43 -1.54 -16.58
N TRP A 102 2.89 -0.98 -17.66
CA TRP A 102 2.01 0.18 -17.61
C TRP A 102 0.76 -0.05 -18.44
N GLY A 103 -0.36 0.45 -17.95
CA GLY A 103 -1.65 0.37 -18.62
C GLY A 103 -2.48 1.62 -18.40
N ALA A 104 -3.62 1.69 -19.06
CA ALA A 104 -4.57 2.76 -18.86
C ALA A 104 -5.46 2.46 -17.65
N SER A 105 -5.74 3.47 -16.82
CA SER A 105 -6.70 3.33 -15.71
C SER A 105 -8.08 2.88 -16.22
N ALA A 106 -8.78 2.08 -15.42
CA ALA A 106 -10.19 1.76 -15.68
C ALA A 106 -11.10 2.98 -15.43
N ALA A 107 -10.73 3.82 -14.46
CA ALA A 107 -11.46 5.05 -14.15
C ALA A 107 -10.98 6.24 -14.99
N GLN A 108 -11.90 7.10 -15.41
CA GLN A 108 -11.57 8.40 -16.00
C GLN A 108 -10.87 9.29 -14.95
N GLY A 109 -9.74 9.88 -15.33
CA GLY A 109 -8.92 10.70 -14.43
C GLY A 109 -8.01 9.91 -13.49
N GLY A 110 -8.06 8.57 -13.53
CA GLY A 110 -7.26 7.71 -12.65
C GLY A 110 -7.77 7.63 -11.22
N THR A 111 -6.92 7.13 -10.33
CA THR A 111 -7.21 6.92 -8.91
C THR A 111 -6.17 7.59 -8.01
N PRO A 112 -6.07 8.95 -7.99
CA PRO A 112 -5.05 9.64 -7.22
C PRO A 112 -5.15 9.33 -5.72
N GLY A 113 -4.04 8.86 -5.12
CA GLY A 113 -3.97 8.51 -3.71
C GLY A 113 -4.62 7.17 -3.34
N LEU A 114 -4.99 6.37 -4.32
CA LEU A 114 -5.52 5.02 -4.17
C LEU A 114 -4.69 4.02 -4.97
N PHE A 115 -4.99 2.73 -4.84
CA PHE A 115 -4.42 1.70 -5.70
C PHE A 115 -4.79 1.93 -7.16
N ASN A 116 -3.84 1.60 -8.05
CA ASN A 116 -4.06 1.63 -9.48
C ASN A 116 -5.16 0.63 -9.87
N THR A 117 -6.06 1.03 -10.76
CA THR A 117 -7.20 0.18 -11.18
C THR A 117 -6.80 -1.02 -12.02
N ILE A 118 -5.58 -1.00 -12.57
CA ILE A 118 -5.00 -2.10 -13.35
C ILE A 118 -3.98 -2.92 -12.55
N ALA A 119 -3.73 -2.57 -11.28
CA ALA A 119 -2.85 -3.38 -10.44
C ALA A 119 -3.40 -4.81 -10.30
N ILE A 120 -2.51 -5.78 -10.27
CA ILE A 120 -2.88 -7.17 -10.00
C ILE A 120 -3.47 -7.28 -8.60
N GLU A 121 -4.43 -8.20 -8.42
CA GLU A 121 -5.09 -8.41 -7.12
C GLU A 121 -4.08 -8.69 -6.00
N GLU A 122 -3.01 -9.42 -6.28
CA GLU A 122 -1.92 -9.67 -5.33
C GLU A 122 -1.25 -8.38 -4.81
N GLU A 123 -1.18 -7.30 -5.64
CA GLU A 123 -0.63 -6.02 -5.19
C GLU A 123 -1.64 -5.16 -4.43
N ARG A 124 -2.94 -5.30 -4.75
CA ARG A 124 -3.99 -4.65 -3.96
C ARG A 124 -4.09 -5.26 -2.58
N GLY A 125 -3.84 -6.56 -2.50
CA GLY A 125 -4.10 -7.37 -1.33
C GLY A 125 -5.58 -7.67 -1.12
N GLY A 126 -5.88 -8.69 -0.35
CA GLY A 126 -7.24 -9.05 0.05
C GLY A 126 -7.74 -8.17 1.19
N TRP A 127 -9.06 -8.06 1.31
CA TRP A 127 -9.70 -7.50 2.48
C TRP A 127 -9.59 -8.47 3.65
N GLN A 128 -8.99 -8.01 4.73
CA GLN A 128 -8.64 -8.76 5.91
C GLN A 128 -9.24 -8.12 7.15
N LEU A 129 -9.67 -8.92 8.10
CA LEU A 129 -10.02 -8.45 9.44
C LEU A 129 -8.75 -8.46 10.31
N PRO A 130 -8.28 -7.30 10.84
CA PRO A 130 -7.09 -7.27 11.68
C PRO A 130 -7.20 -8.25 12.85
N GLY A 131 -6.12 -9.02 13.07
CA GLY A 131 -6.05 -10.04 14.11
C GLY A 131 -6.72 -11.39 13.78
N ASP A 132 -7.45 -11.51 12.66
CA ASP A 132 -8.07 -12.77 12.22
C ASP A 132 -7.01 -13.72 11.62
N ILE A 133 -6.32 -14.46 12.48
CA ILE A 133 -5.34 -15.45 12.09
C ILE A 133 -5.99 -16.73 11.54
N THR A 134 -7.21 -17.04 11.97
CA THR A 134 -7.95 -18.23 11.54
C THR A 134 -8.56 -18.08 10.16
N GLN A 135 -8.68 -16.86 9.66
CA GLN A 135 -9.26 -16.49 8.36
C GLN A 135 -10.73 -16.91 8.22
N ASP A 136 -11.47 -16.91 9.34
CA ASP A 136 -12.89 -17.26 9.34
C ASP A 136 -13.82 -16.03 9.23
N GLY A 137 -13.23 -14.83 9.16
CA GLY A 137 -13.94 -13.56 9.04
C GLY A 137 -14.50 -13.05 10.38
N SER A 138 -14.08 -13.62 11.48
CA SER A 138 -14.45 -13.21 12.84
C SER A 138 -13.19 -12.89 13.63
N PHE A 139 -13.25 -11.86 14.45
CA PHE A 139 -12.16 -11.55 15.38
C PHE A 139 -12.58 -11.96 16.79
N ASP A 140 -12.12 -13.14 17.23
CA ASP A 140 -12.56 -13.73 18.49
C ASP A 140 -11.45 -14.51 19.24
N LEU A 141 -11.84 -15.29 20.24
CA LEU A 141 -10.90 -16.05 21.08
C LEU A 141 -10.07 -17.06 20.27
N THR A 142 -10.62 -17.58 19.19
CA THR A 142 -9.92 -18.61 18.39
C THR A 142 -8.68 -18.05 17.73
N ASP A 143 -8.65 -16.75 17.42
CA ASP A 143 -7.47 -16.08 16.85
C ASP A 143 -6.35 -15.97 17.86
N GLY A 144 -6.64 -15.56 19.07
CA GLY A 144 -5.64 -15.53 20.14
C GLY A 144 -5.06 -16.94 20.43
N ILE A 145 -5.92 -17.97 20.41
CA ILE A 145 -5.48 -19.36 20.59
C ILE A 145 -4.64 -19.83 19.40
N ALA A 146 -5.05 -19.50 18.18
CA ALA A 146 -4.31 -19.87 16.97
C ALA A 146 -2.94 -19.19 16.91
N LEU A 147 -2.83 -17.92 17.30
CA LEU A 147 -1.55 -17.24 17.40
C LEU A 147 -0.62 -17.89 18.44
N LEU A 148 -1.14 -18.22 19.63
CA LEU A 148 -0.38 -18.97 20.62
C LEU A 148 0.03 -20.36 20.12
N GLY A 149 -0.87 -21.04 19.40
CA GLY A 149 -0.59 -22.32 18.76
C GLY A 149 0.54 -22.23 17.74
N TYR A 150 0.54 -21.21 16.89
CA TYR A 150 1.63 -20.94 15.95
C TYR A 150 2.96 -20.72 16.67
N LEU A 151 2.98 -19.81 17.65
CA LEU A 151 4.20 -19.40 18.34
C LEU A 151 4.84 -20.51 19.18
N PHE A 152 4.05 -21.37 19.81
CA PHE A 152 4.56 -22.35 20.78
C PHE A 152 4.44 -23.81 20.35
N GLN A 153 3.56 -24.11 19.39
CA GLN A 153 3.29 -25.49 18.95
C GLN A 153 3.54 -25.68 17.45
N GLY A 154 3.79 -24.60 16.69
CA GLY A 154 3.91 -24.65 15.24
C GLY A 154 2.59 -25.04 14.54
N THR A 155 1.45 -24.71 15.14
CA THR A 155 0.12 -24.99 14.59
C THR A 155 -0.79 -23.76 14.71
N PRO A 156 -1.24 -23.18 13.59
CA PRO A 156 -1.00 -23.59 12.20
C PRO A 156 0.47 -23.56 11.81
N ALA A 157 0.87 -24.33 10.81
CA ALA A 157 2.26 -24.39 10.36
C ALA A 157 2.71 -23.11 9.63
N ARG A 158 1.76 -22.29 9.21
CA ARG A 158 1.99 -21.03 8.50
C ARG A 158 0.93 -20.00 8.91
N LEU A 159 1.33 -18.75 8.95
CA LEU A 159 0.43 -17.60 9.08
C LEU A 159 -0.26 -17.30 7.74
N PRO A 160 -1.38 -16.55 7.74
CA PRO A 160 -2.27 -16.47 6.58
C PRO A 160 -1.71 -15.73 5.37
N CYS A 161 -0.77 -14.81 5.57
CA CYS A 161 -0.32 -13.91 4.51
C CYS A 161 1.11 -14.16 4.07
N GLY A 162 1.47 -13.69 2.87
CA GLY A 162 2.83 -13.67 2.35
C GLY A 162 3.51 -15.04 2.35
N ASP A 163 4.72 -15.11 2.89
CA ASP A 163 5.48 -16.35 2.99
C ASP A 163 5.05 -17.26 4.15
N GLY A 164 4.10 -16.80 4.97
CA GLY A 164 3.53 -17.54 6.10
C GLY A 164 4.36 -17.49 7.38
N THR A 165 5.36 -16.63 7.46
CA THR A 165 6.18 -16.44 8.68
C THR A 165 5.72 -15.21 9.49
N ALA A 166 6.17 -15.13 10.75
CA ALA A 166 5.89 -13.97 11.61
C ALA A 166 6.67 -12.72 11.18
N GLU A 167 7.75 -12.89 10.43
CA GLU A 167 8.59 -11.81 9.91
C GLU A 167 8.10 -11.26 8.57
N ASP A 168 7.13 -11.92 7.93
CA ASP A 168 6.57 -11.44 6.67
C ASP A 168 5.82 -10.11 6.88
N PRO A 169 6.08 -9.07 6.07
CA PRO A 169 5.46 -7.75 6.23
C PRO A 169 3.93 -7.77 6.20
N ALA A 170 3.32 -8.70 5.45
CA ALA A 170 1.87 -8.83 5.38
C ALA A 170 1.29 -9.42 6.68
N ASN A 171 1.97 -10.41 7.27
CA ASN A 171 1.59 -10.96 8.56
C ASN A 171 1.84 -9.97 9.70
N ILE A 172 2.95 -9.23 9.70
CA ILE A 172 3.17 -8.14 10.66
C ILE A 172 2.02 -7.14 10.56
N ARG A 173 1.68 -6.69 9.34
CA ARG A 173 0.60 -5.74 9.15
C ARG A 173 -0.76 -6.26 9.65
N LEU A 174 -1.05 -7.55 9.47
CA LEU A 174 -2.33 -8.14 9.85
C LEU A 174 -2.43 -8.50 11.34
N LEU A 175 -1.35 -8.97 11.95
CA LEU A 175 -1.34 -9.66 13.24
C LEU A 175 -0.52 -8.98 14.35
N ASP A 176 0.19 -7.87 14.03
CA ASP A 176 0.80 -6.98 15.04
C ASP A 176 -0.31 -6.09 15.61
N ASP A 177 -1.08 -6.65 16.52
CA ASP A 177 -2.27 -6.01 17.06
C ASP A 177 -1.94 -4.87 18.02
N ASN A 178 -0.79 -4.94 18.68
CA ASN A 178 -0.31 -3.93 19.63
C ASN A 178 0.54 -2.82 18.99
N GLY A 179 1.03 -3.00 17.75
CA GLY A 179 1.79 -2.02 16.98
C GLY A 179 3.25 -1.90 17.38
N ASP A 180 3.86 -2.94 17.96
CA ASP A 180 5.27 -2.94 18.35
C ASP A 180 6.24 -3.32 17.21
N GLY A 181 5.70 -3.78 16.07
CA GLY A 181 6.44 -4.13 14.85
C GLY A 181 6.81 -5.60 14.73
N ASP A 182 6.43 -6.44 15.69
CA ASP A 182 6.71 -7.88 15.71
C ASP A 182 5.42 -8.66 15.94
N VAL A 183 5.26 -9.82 15.30
CA VAL A 183 4.19 -10.78 15.62
C VAL A 183 4.70 -11.75 16.66
N ASN A 184 4.24 -11.61 17.90
CA ASN A 184 4.77 -12.36 19.04
C ASN A 184 3.72 -12.58 20.15
N LEU A 185 4.16 -13.02 21.34
CA LEU A 185 3.27 -13.30 22.47
C LEU A 185 2.46 -12.07 22.91
N SER A 186 3.02 -10.86 22.78
CA SER A 186 2.32 -9.65 23.23
C SER A 186 1.05 -9.38 22.43
N ASP A 187 0.99 -9.77 21.15
CA ASP A 187 -0.20 -9.64 20.30
C ASP A 187 -1.30 -10.59 20.74
N ALA A 188 -0.95 -11.86 21.00
CA ALA A 188 -1.93 -12.80 21.54
C ALA A 188 -2.52 -12.33 22.88
N VAL A 189 -1.69 -11.76 23.76
CA VAL A 189 -2.15 -11.16 25.01
C VAL A 189 -3.02 -9.93 24.74
N TYR A 190 -2.64 -9.10 23.76
CA TYR A 190 -3.39 -7.91 23.37
C TYR A 190 -4.81 -8.26 22.87
N ILE A 191 -4.93 -9.29 22.01
CA ILE A 191 -6.22 -9.84 21.56
C ILE A 191 -7.08 -10.21 22.76
N LEU A 192 -6.53 -10.98 23.71
CA LEU A 192 -7.26 -11.43 24.90
C LEU A 192 -7.69 -10.26 25.80
N VAL A 193 -6.85 -9.23 25.95
CA VAL A 193 -7.18 -8.03 26.72
C VAL A 193 -8.29 -7.23 26.03
N TYR A 194 -8.24 -7.10 24.72
CA TYR A 194 -9.32 -6.45 23.97
C TYR A 194 -10.65 -7.18 24.14
N LEU A 195 -10.66 -8.50 23.91
CA LEU A 195 -11.89 -9.29 23.94
C LEU A 195 -12.53 -9.42 25.33
N PHE A 196 -11.72 -9.52 26.39
CA PHE A 196 -12.24 -9.89 27.73
C PHE A 196 -12.13 -8.78 28.77
N SER A 197 -11.29 -7.77 28.53
CA SER A 197 -11.01 -6.71 29.52
C SER A 197 -11.39 -5.31 29.02
N GLY A 198 -11.91 -5.19 27.80
CA GLY A 198 -12.24 -3.89 27.20
C GLY A 198 -11.02 -3.05 26.88
N GLY A 199 -9.92 -3.72 26.52
CA GLY A 199 -8.72 -3.06 26.01
C GLY A 199 -8.96 -2.33 24.68
N PRO A 200 -7.98 -1.55 24.19
CA PRO A 200 -8.09 -0.89 22.89
C PRO A 200 -8.15 -1.92 21.75
N PRO A 201 -8.77 -1.57 20.61
CA PRO A 201 -8.82 -2.44 19.43
C PRO A 201 -7.42 -2.61 18.81
N PRO A 202 -7.24 -3.60 17.92
CA PRO A 202 -6.04 -3.71 17.09
C PRO A 202 -5.64 -2.38 16.46
N VAL A 203 -4.35 -2.17 16.20
CA VAL A 203 -3.82 -0.90 15.66
C VAL A 203 -4.44 -0.52 14.32
N LEU A 204 -4.78 -1.51 13.49
CA LEU A 204 -5.48 -1.29 12.22
C LEU A 204 -7.00 -1.11 12.39
N GLY A 205 -7.53 -1.23 13.61
CA GLY A 205 -8.97 -1.15 13.87
C GLY A 205 -9.65 -2.53 13.88
N ALA A 206 -10.99 -2.52 13.95
CA ALA A 206 -11.81 -3.72 14.01
C ALA A 206 -12.68 -3.91 12.73
N ASP A 207 -12.42 -3.13 11.71
CA ASP A 207 -13.09 -3.23 10.41
C ASP A 207 -12.14 -3.85 9.39
N CYS A 208 -12.71 -4.41 8.31
CA CYS A 208 -11.90 -4.98 7.23
C CYS A 208 -11.02 -3.92 6.57
N VAL A 209 -9.75 -4.26 6.35
CA VAL A 209 -8.74 -3.43 5.67
C VAL A 209 -8.05 -4.22 4.57
N GLN A 210 -7.55 -3.55 3.54
CA GLN A 210 -6.72 -4.22 2.53
C GLN A 210 -5.30 -4.44 3.04
N VAL A 211 -4.82 -5.67 2.92
CA VAL A 211 -3.46 -6.06 3.29
C VAL A 211 -2.79 -6.74 2.10
N THR A 212 -1.80 -6.07 1.51
CA THR A 212 -1.00 -6.60 0.39
C THR A 212 -0.31 -7.90 0.81
N GLY A 213 -0.39 -8.92 -0.02
CA GLY A 213 0.17 -10.24 0.29
C GLY A 213 -0.80 -11.18 1.01
N CYS A 214 -2.05 -10.77 1.24
CA CYS A 214 -3.09 -11.59 1.81
C CYS A 214 -4.20 -11.91 0.79
N GLU A 215 -4.87 -13.04 0.96
CA GLU A 215 -6.07 -13.41 0.20
C GLU A 215 -7.31 -12.65 0.71
N GLN A 216 -8.40 -12.71 -0.03
CA GLN A 216 -9.68 -12.09 0.35
C GLN A 216 -10.39 -12.91 1.42
N VAL A 217 -10.73 -12.32 2.57
CA VAL A 217 -11.44 -12.99 3.68
C VAL A 217 -12.74 -12.29 4.03
N CYS A 218 -12.73 -10.98 4.15
CA CYS A 218 -13.94 -10.23 4.49
C CYS A 218 -14.35 -9.26 3.37
N GLY A 219 -15.57 -8.72 3.43
CA GLY A 219 -16.09 -7.78 2.43
C GLY A 219 -15.61 -6.34 2.65
N GLU A 220 -15.78 -5.51 1.61
CA GLU A 220 -15.61 -4.06 1.69
C GLU A 220 -16.53 -3.43 2.72
#